data_99621d30a94c6b8e8d3bf5b73e884a2b
#
_entry.id   99621d30a94c6b8e8d3bf5b73e884a2b
#
_cell.length_a   1.000
_cell.length_b   1.000
_cell.length_c   1.000
_cell.angle_alpha   90.00
_cell.angle_beta   90.00
_cell.angle_gamma   90.00
#
_symmetry.space_group_name_H-M   'P 1'
#
loop_
_entity.id
_entity.type
_entity.pdbx_description
1 polymer ?
#
loop_
_entity_poly.entity_id
_entity_poly.type
_entity_poly.pdbx_seq_one_letter_code
_entity_poly.pdbx_strand_id
1 'polypeptide(L)'
;RVNRISNLNSTADRYQQTGDQFLQQAAQLEAEQTVLDFVAEQVAKSENEVAVIPGNLGVSDPTLQHFIQDYNLQAIRINALLETATETNPVVMREKDVLNGKRVHVQEAINQARQTLSLQRKYINEQQNLYNSRLEQIPETERRYVEMQRDKATKENQYLFLIEKREENALLLASEAVPAKIVDR
;
A
#
# COMPACT_ATOMS: atom_id res chain seq x y z
N ARG A 1 29.22 -28.85 -21.05
CA ARG A 1 27.76 -28.93 -20.80
C ARG A 1 27.39 -28.37 -19.42
N VAL A 2 28.14 -28.68 -18.37
CA VAL A 2 27.85 -28.21 -16.98
C VAL A 2 27.89 -26.67 -16.86
N ASN A 3 28.91 -26.00 -17.42
CA ASN A 3 29.02 -24.54 -17.37
C ASN A 3 27.89 -23.80 -18.11
N ARG A 4 27.26 -24.42 -19.10
CA ARG A 4 26.17 -23.81 -19.85
C ARG A 4 24.86 -23.86 -19.08
N ILE A 5 24.64 -24.92 -18.32
CA ILE A 5 23.46 -25.10 -17.44
C ILE A 5 23.56 -24.16 -16.23
N SER A 6 24.74 -24.02 -15.63
CA SER A 6 24.94 -23.10 -14.50
C SER A 6 24.75 -21.61 -14.91
N ASN A 7 25.18 -21.24 -16.12
CA ASN A 7 24.92 -19.90 -16.66
C ASN A 7 23.44 -19.65 -16.95
N LEU A 8 22.71 -20.67 -17.45
CA LEU A 8 21.27 -20.57 -17.67
C LEU A 8 20.50 -20.39 -16.36
N ASN A 9 20.85 -21.15 -15.32
CA ASN A 9 20.25 -21.00 -13.99
C ASN A 9 20.45 -19.59 -13.44
N SER A 10 21.70 -19.10 -13.44
CA SER A 10 22.00 -17.75 -12.91
C SER A 10 21.32 -16.64 -13.72
N THR A 11 21.11 -16.84 -15.01
CA THR A 11 20.39 -15.90 -15.87
C THR A 11 18.90 -15.93 -15.56
N ALA A 12 18.31 -17.13 -15.43
CA ALA A 12 16.90 -17.30 -15.06
C ALA A 12 16.59 -16.69 -13.70
N ASP A 13 17.45 -16.93 -12.69
CA ASP A 13 17.29 -16.39 -11.34
C ASP A 13 17.33 -14.85 -11.34
N ARG A 14 18.21 -14.24 -12.12
CA ARG A 14 18.28 -12.77 -12.26
C ARG A 14 17.00 -12.21 -12.91
N TYR A 15 16.51 -12.86 -13.96
CA TYR A 15 15.28 -12.43 -14.62
C TYR A 15 14.07 -12.59 -13.69
N GLN A 16 14.00 -13.67 -12.94
CA GLN A 16 12.94 -13.86 -11.95
C GLN A 16 12.99 -12.76 -10.88
N GLN A 17 14.15 -12.56 -10.25
CA GLN A 17 14.34 -11.52 -9.24
C GLN A 17 13.95 -10.14 -9.75
N THR A 18 14.36 -9.78 -10.96
CA THR A 18 14.01 -8.48 -11.56
C THR A 18 12.51 -8.35 -11.83
N GLY A 19 11.87 -9.42 -12.34
CA GLY A 19 10.43 -9.43 -12.55
C GLY A 19 9.63 -9.28 -11.25
N ASP A 20 10.04 -10.02 -10.20
CA ASP A 20 9.41 -9.95 -8.89
C ASP A 20 9.57 -8.56 -8.25
N GLN A 21 10.73 -7.91 -8.42
CA GLN A 21 10.95 -6.53 -7.98
C GLN A 21 10.00 -5.55 -8.64
N PHE A 22 9.75 -5.66 -9.95
CA PHE A 22 8.79 -4.80 -10.65
C PHE A 22 7.37 -5.03 -10.14
N LEU A 23 6.97 -6.27 -9.89
CA LEU A 23 5.66 -6.58 -9.34
C LEU A 23 5.48 -5.99 -7.93
N GLN A 24 6.48 -6.12 -7.08
CA GLN A 24 6.45 -5.52 -5.73
C GLN A 24 6.36 -4.01 -5.78
N GLN A 25 7.16 -3.36 -6.62
CA GLN A 25 7.13 -1.90 -6.79
C GLN A 25 5.78 -1.43 -7.33
N ALA A 26 5.22 -2.11 -8.32
CA ALA A 26 3.90 -1.78 -8.87
C ALA A 26 2.80 -1.92 -7.81
N ALA A 27 2.81 -3.00 -7.02
CA ALA A 27 1.85 -3.21 -5.94
C ALA A 27 1.98 -2.14 -4.83
N GLN A 28 3.20 -1.73 -4.49
CA GLN A 28 3.44 -0.65 -3.54
C GLN A 28 2.86 0.67 -4.04
N LEU A 29 3.10 1.05 -5.30
CA LEU A 29 2.57 2.28 -5.90
C LEU A 29 1.02 2.24 -5.99
N GLU A 30 0.42 1.08 -6.19
CA GLU A 30 -1.03 0.90 -6.19
C GLU A 30 -1.61 1.08 -4.77
N ALA A 31 -0.95 0.53 -3.76
CA ALA A 31 -1.34 0.73 -2.36
C ALA A 31 -1.25 2.21 -1.96
N GLU A 32 -0.18 2.90 -2.34
CA GLU A 32 -0.01 4.34 -2.10
C GLU A 32 -1.11 5.17 -2.80
N GLN A 33 -1.47 4.82 -4.02
CA GLN A 33 -2.58 5.48 -4.72
C GLN A 33 -3.91 5.30 -3.97
N THR A 34 -4.19 4.09 -3.51
CA THR A 34 -5.41 3.78 -2.74
C THR A 34 -5.49 4.62 -1.46
N VAL A 35 -4.35 4.79 -0.77
CA VAL A 35 -4.26 5.65 0.43
C VAL A 35 -4.53 7.11 0.07
N LEU A 36 -3.92 7.64 -1.01
CA LEU A 36 -4.14 9.01 -1.46
C LEU A 36 -5.59 9.26 -1.87
N ASP A 37 -6.23 8.30 -2.54
CA ASP A 37 -7.63 8.39 -2.94
C ASP A 37 -8.56 8.41 -1.74
N PHE A 38 -8.26 7.58 -0.73
CA PHE A 38 -9.00 7.59 0.53
C PHE A 38 -8.85 8.92 1.29
N VAL A 39 -7.63 9.46 1.40
CA VAL A 39 -7.38 10.78 2.03
C VAL A 39 -8.14 11.87 1.29
N ALA A 40 -8.11 11.87 -0.05
CA ALA A 40 -8.84 12.84 -0.86
C ALA A 40 -10.35 12.79 -0.62
N GLU A 41 -10.90 11.58 -0.48
CA GLU A 41 -12.31 11.38 -0.14
C GLU A 41 -12.66 11.93 1.25
N GLN A 42 -11.80 11.69 2.25
CA GLN A 42 -12.01 12.24 3.60
C GLN A 42 -11.94 13.78 3.60
N VAL A 43 -11.00 14.38 2.86
CA VAL A 43 -10.90 15.82 2.70
C VAL A 43 -12.13 16.42 2.02
N ALA A 44 -12.67 15.75 1.00
CA ALA A 44 -13.90 16.18 0.33
C ALA A 44 -15.13 16.10 1.27
N LYS A 45 -15.25 15.05 2.07
CA LYS A 45 -16.34 14.92 3.06
C LYS A 45 -16.28 16.00 4.14
N SER A 46 -15.08 16.44 4.52
CA SER A 46 -14.87 17.50 5.52
C SER A 46 -15.21 18.92 5.03
N GLU A 47 -15.74 19.06 3.82
CA GLU A 47 -16.14 20.36 3.28
C GLU A 47 -17.32 20.97 4.03
N ASN A 48 -18.26 20.14 4.47
CA ASN A 48 -19.48 20.55 5.15
C ASN A 48 -19.41 20.38 6.68
N GLU A 49 -18.42 19.65 7.20
CA GLU A 49 -18.29 19.33 8.61
C GLU A 49 -16.85 19.54 9.08
N VAL A 50 -16.69 19.95 10.34
CA VAL A 50 -15.38 20.05 10.97
C VAL A 50 -14.96 18.63 11.43
N ALA A 51 -14.47 17.84 10.47
CA ALA A 51 -14.05 16.47 10.70
C ALA A 51 -12.53 16.33 10.71
N VAL A 52 -12.03 15.41 11.53
CA VAL A 52 -10.60 15.07 11.61
C VAL A 52 -10.28 14.01 10.56
N ILE A 53 -9.22 14.23 9.79
CA ILE A 53 -8.69 13.26 8.83
C ILE A 53 -7.90 12.19 9.61
N PRO A 54 -8.14 10.88 9.43
CA PRO A 54 -7.36 9.86 10.12
C PRO A 54 -5.86 9.99 9.84
N GLY A 55 -5.04 10.06 10.89
CA GLY A 55 -3.59 10.30 10.76
C GLY A 55 -2.75 9.04 10.52
N ASN A 56 -3.33 7.84 10.71
CA ASN A 56 -2.62 6.56 10.66
C ASN A 56 -2.80 5.79 9.34
N LEU A 57 -3.06 6.49 8.25
CA LEU A 57 -3.38 5.90 6.94
C LEU A 57 -2.15 5.38 6.18
N GLY A 58 -0.94 5.49 6.73
CA GLY A 58 0.27 5.06 6.04
C GLY A 58 0.65 5.96 4.84
N VAL A 59 0.28 7.25 4.90
CA VAL A 59 0.72 8.24 3.91
C VAL A 59 2.25 8.30 3.92
N SER A 60 2.89 8.06 2.78
CA SER A 60 4.35 8.04 2.67
C SER A 60 4.95 9.44 2.50
N ASP A 61 4.18 10.41 1.99
CA ASP A 61 4.63 11.79 1.75
C ASP A 61 4.68 12.60 3.05
N PRO A 62 5.88 13.05 3.52
CA PRO A 62 6.00 13.80 4.76
C PRO A 62 5.31 15.18 4.71
N THR A 63 5.25 15.80 3.53
CA THR A 63 4.62 17.11 3.35
C THR A 63 3.11 17.00 3.52
N LEU A 64 2.52 15.99 2.90
CA LEU A 64 1.10 15.67 3.07
C LEU A 64 0.77 15.32 4.51
N GLN A 65 1.62 14.49 5.18
CA GLN A 65 1.45 14.18 6.61
C GLN A 65 1.44 15.44 7.47
N HIS A 66 2.35 16.37 7.23
CA HIS A 66 2.42 17.63 7.96
C HIS A 66 1.15 18.48 7.77
N PHE A 67 0.68 18.64 6.54
CA PHE A 67 -0.55 19.40 6.27
C PHE A 67 -1.80 18.73 6.88
N ILE A 68 -1.87 17.41 6.88
CA ILE A 68 -2.95 16.66 7.57
C ILE A 68 -2.91 16.92 9.07
N GLN A 69 -1.73 16.91 9.70
CA GLN A 69 -1.57 17.21 11.13
C GLN A 69 -2.01 18.63 11.45
N ASP A 70 -1.58 19.59 10.65
CA ASP A 70 -1.95 21.00 10.82
C ASP A 70 -3.45 21.25 10.65
N TYR A 71 -4.07 20.58 9.69
CA TYR A 71 -5.53 20.60 9.50
C TYR A 71 -6.24 20.01 10.72
N ASN A 72 -5.80 18.84 11.19
CA ASN A 72 -6.40 18.14 12.32
C ASN A 72 -6.32 18.94 13.61
N LEU A 73 -5.18 19.57 13.89
CA LEU A 73 -5.03 20.45 15.07
C LEU A 73 -6.03 21.61 15.01
N GLN A 74 -6.25 22.19 13.84
CA GLN A 74 -7.22 23.25 13.66
C GLN A 74 -8.66 22.76 13.83
N ALA A 75 -8.99 21.58 13.28
CA ALA A 75 -10.31 20.98 13.42
C ALA A 75 -10.65 20.67 14.89
N ILE A 76 -9.70 20.10 15.63
CA ILE A 76 -9.84 19.82 17.08
C ILE A 76 -10.08 21.14 17.86
N ARG A 77 -9.33 22.21 17.52
CA ARG A 77 -9.51 23.51 18.14
C ARG A 77 -10.91 24.08 17.92
N ILE A 78 -11.43 23.98 16.70
CA ILE A 78 -12.80 24.44 16.39
C ILE A 78 -13.83 23.62 17.16
N ASN A 79 -13.68 22.30 17.20
CA ASN A 79 -14.59 21.42 17.96
C ASN A 79 -14.62 21.78 19.44
N ALA A 80 -13.48 22.06 20.06
CA ALA A 80 -13.40 22.55 21.44
C ALA A 80 -14.08 23.91 21.64
N LEU A 81 -14.00 24.82 20.67
CA LEU A 81 -14.71 26.11 20.72
C LEU A 81 -16.23 25.92 20.58
N LEU A 82 -16.68 24.97 19.78
CA LEU A 82 -18.10 24.67 19.59
C LEU A 82 -18.76 24.04 20.82
N GLU A 83 -18.00 23.51 21.79
CA GLU A 83 -18.55 23.07 23.08
C GLU A 83 -19.09 24.23 23.92
N THR A 84 -18.55 25.44 23.75
CA THR A 84 -18.88 26.64 24.56
C THR A 84 -19.45 27.79 23.73
N ALA A 85 -19.37 27.75 22.41
CA ALA A 85 -19.80 28.78 21.51
C ALA A 85 -20.67 28.23 20.37
N THR A 86 -21.53 29.09 19.80
CA THR A 86 -22.34 28.75 18.64
C THR A 86 -21.54 28.89 17.34
N GLU A 87 -22.00 28.23 16.28
CA GLU A 87 -21.39 28.33 14.95
C GLU A 87 -21.33 29.76 14.39
N THR A 88 -22.28 30.61 14.81
CA THR A 88 -22.37 32.03 14.42
C THR A 88 -21.42 32.93 15.19
N ASN A 89 -20.69 32.44 16.17
CA ASN A 89 -19.70 33.21 16.90
C ASN A 89 -18.58 33.70 15.96
N PRO A 90 -18.23 34.99 15.95
CA PRO A 90 -17.20 35.54 15.06
C PRO A 90 -15.83 34.88 15.19
N VAL A 91 -15.49 34.35 16.40
CA VAL A 91 -14.24 33.63 16.60
C VAL A 91 -14.31 32.26 15.91
N VAL A 92 -15.42 31.52 16.06
CA VAL A 92 -15.62 30.23 15.39
C VAL A 92 -15.59 30.39 13.87
N MET A 93 -16.25 31.43 13.34
CA MET A 93 -16.25 31.70 11.90
C MET A 93 -14.83 31.96 11.38
N ARG A 94 -14.05 32.75 12.09
CA ARG A 94 -12.63 33.00 11.71
C ARG A 94 -11.78 31.74 11.74
N GLU A 95 -11.94 30.91 12.75
CA GLU A 95 -11.19 29.65 12.84
C GLU A 95 -11.62 28.65 11.76
N LYS A 96 -12.90 28.66 11.34
CA LYS A 96 -13.38 27.91 10.18
C LYS A 96 -12.75 28.39 8.86
N ASP A 97 -12.57 29.71 8.69
CA ASP A 97 -11.87 30.26 7.52
C ASP A 97 -10.41 29.81 7.48
N VAL A 98 -9.73 29.79 8.63
CA VAL A 98 -8.37 29.23 8.73
C VAL A 98 -8.34 27.74 8.39
N LEU A 99 -9.31 26.96 8.86
CA LEU A 99 -9.44 25.53 8.53
C LEU A 99 -9.61 25.33 7.02
N ASN A 100 -10.44 26.14 6.37
CA ASN A 100 -10.63 26.10 4.92
C ASN A 100 -9.33 26.34 4.16
N GLY A 101 -8.52 27.32 4.61
CA GLY A 101 -7.18 27.55 4.06
C GLY A 101 -6.27 26.33 4.19
N LYS A 102 -6.26 25.71 5.38
CA LYS A 102 -5.47 24.48 5.61
C LYS A 102 -5.96 23.29 4.77
N ARG A 103 -7.28 23.16 4.55
CA ARG A 103 -7.86 22.15 3.66
C ARG A 103 -7.35 22.29 2.22
N VAL A 104 -7.25 23.52 1.71
CA VAL A 104 -6.68 23.77 0.37
C VAL A 104 -5.24 23.28 0.29
N HIS A 105 -4.41 23.53 1.31
CA HIS A 105 -3.04 23.02 1.33
C HIS A 105 -2.96 21.48 1.34
N VAL A 106 -3.84 20.81 2.09
CA VAL A 106 -3.93 19.33 2.05
C VAL A 106 -4.31 18.87 0.64
N GLN A 107 -5.27 19.52 0.00
CA GLN A 107 -5.72 19.17 -1.35
C GLN A 107 -4.62 19.38 -2.41
N GLU A 108 -3.87 20.47 -2.32
CA GLU A 108 -2.71 20.73 -3.17
C GLU A 108 -1.62 19.69 -2.98
N ALA A 109 -1.31 19.31 -1.73
CA ALA A 109 -0.34 18.27 -1.41
C ALA A 109 -0.77 16.88 -1.95
N ILE A 110 -2.06 16.52 -1.85
CA ILE A 110 -2.60 15.30 -2.45
C ILE A 110 -2.39 15.32 -3.97
N ASN A 111 -2.71 16.42 -4.64
CA ASN A 111 -2.53 16.54 -6.09
C ASN A 111 -1.07 16.40 -6.49
N GLN A 112 -0.16 16.98 -5.72
CA GLN A 112 1.28 16.88 -5.95
C GLN A 112 1.80 15.46 -5.71
N ALA A 113 1.34 14.79 -4.65
CA ALA A 113 1.67 13.38 -4.37
C ALA A 113 1.17 12.46 -5.49
N ARG A 114 -0.06 12.66 -5.99
CA ARG A 114 -0.61 11.93 -7.13
C ARG A 114 0.21 12.13 -8.41
N GLN A 115 0.68 13.34 -8.65
CA GLN A 115 1.53 13.64 -9.80
C GLN A 115 2.86 12.91 -9.72
N THR A 116 3.50 12.93 -8.54
CA THR A 116 4.74 12.19 -8.27
C THR A 116 4.54 10.68 -8.48
N LEU A 117 3.45 10.13 -7.93
CA LEU A 117 3.09 8.71 -8.07
C LEU A 117 2.87 8.32 -9.53
N SER A 118 2.19 9.17 -10.31
CA SER A 118 1.98 8.97 -11.75
C SER A 118 3.29 8.89 -12.52
N LEU A 119 4.26 9.76 -12.21
CA LEU A 119 5.60 9.73 -12.80
C LEU A 119 6.37 8.47 -12.43
N GLN A 120 6.30 8.05 -11.17
CA GLN A 120 6.92 6.80 -10.71
C GLN A 120 6.33 5.57 -11.42
N ARG A 121 4.99 5.51 -11.54
CA ARG A 121 4.31 4.44 -12.29
C ARG A 121 4.73 4.41 -13.76
N LYS A 122 4.81 5.57 -14.40
CA LYS A 122 5.29 5.67 -15.78
C LYS A 122 6.72 5.11 -15.90
N TYR A 123 7.62 5.51 -15.02
CA TYR A 123 8.99 5.03 -14.98
C TYR A 123 9.05 3.50 -14.81
N ILE A 124 8.32 2.94 -13.86
CA ILE A 124 8.28 1.48 -13.62
C ILE A 124 7.74 0.75 -14.85
N ASN A 125 6.67 1.25 -15.47
CA ASN A 125 6.12 0.66 -16.70
C ASN A 125 7.13 0.69 -17.87
N GLU A 126 7.86 1.78 -18.03
CA GLU A 126 8.92 1.88 -19.05
C GLU A 126 10.05 0.88 -18.79
N GLN A 127 10.49 0.73 -17.54
CA GLN A 127 11.52 -0.25 -17.17
C GLN A 127 11.01 -1.69 -17.39
N GLN A 128 9.76 -1.97 -17.07
CA GLN A 128 9.14 -3.28 -17.30
C GLN A 128 9.03 -3.59 -18.79
N ASN A 129 8.69 -2.63 -19.63
CA ASN A 129 8.66 -2.80 -21.08
C ASN A 129 10.05 -3.08 -21.66
N LEU A 130 11.07 -2.34 -21.20
CA LEU A 130 12.47 -2.60 -21.59
C LEU A 130 12.94 -3.99 -21.14
N TYR A 131 12.56 -4.41 -19.95
CA TYR A 131 12.84 -5.74 -19.44
C TYR A 131 12.16 -6.83 -20.30
N ASN A 132 10.88 -6.68 -20.61
CA ASN A 132 10.13 -7.61 -21.46
C ASN A 132 10.74 -7.69 -22.87
N SER A 133 11.12 -6.56 -23.47
CA SER A 133 11.79 -6.53 -24.78
C SER A 133 13.13 -7.26 -24.79
N ARG A 134 13.88 -7.20 -23.67
CA ARG A 134 15.12 -7.97 -23.53
C ARG A 134 14.85 -9.47 -23.38
N LEU A 135 13.77 -9.86 -22.69
CA LEU A 135 13.33 -11.25 -22.60
C LEU A 135 12.97 -11.83 -23.96
N GLU A 136 12.34 -11.04 -24.82
CA GLU A 136 11.98 -11.47 -26.20
C GLU A 136 13.20 -11.74 -27.08
N GLN A 137 14.34 -11.09 -26.80
CA GLN A 137 15.60 -11.29 -27.54
C GLN A 137 16.38 -12.53 -27.09
N ILE A 138 15.96 -13.19 -26.01
CA ILE A 138 16.58 -14.42 -25.52
C ILE A 138 16.12 -15.59 -26.41
N PRO A 139 17.03 -16.56 -26.76
CA PRO A 139 16.64 -17.75 -27.49
C PRO A 139 15.45 -18.47 -26.85
N GLU A 140 14.56 -19.01 -27.68
CA GLU A 140 13.31 -19.66 -27.20
C GLU A 140 13.54 -20.71 -26.12
N THR A 141 14.62 -21.47 -26.21
CA THR A 141 15.01 -22.49 -25.22
C THR A 141 15.35 -21.88 -23.84
N GLU A 142 16.00 -20.72 -23.83
CA GLU A 142 16.33 -20.01 -22.59
C GLU A 142 15.09 -19.36 -21.99
N ARG A 143 14.23 -18.77 -22.80
CA ARG A 143 12.95 -18.20 -22.37
C ARG A 143 12.04 -19.24 -21.75
N ARG A 144 11.86 -20.40 -22.40
CA ARG A 144 11.11 -21.54 -21.83
C ARG A 144 11.66 -21.99 -20.47
N TYR A 145 12.98 -21.99 -20.33
CA TYR A 145 13.61 -22.35 -19.07
C TYR A 145 13.29 -21.34 -17.97
N VAL A 146 13.36 -20.03 -18.27
CA VAL A 146 12.98 -18.95 -17.32
C VAL A 146 11.52 -19.07 -16.91
N GLU A 147 10.61 -19.30 -17.86
CA GLU A 147 9.17 -19.50 -17.59
C GLU A 147 8.94 -20.72 -16.69
N MET A 148 9.59 -21.84 -16.96
CA MET A 148 9.47 -23.05 -16.13
C MET A 148 10.00 -22.84 -14.71
N GLN A 149 11.09 -22.10 -14.52
CA GLN A 149 11.62 -21.78 -13.20
C GLN A 149 10.67 -20.86 -12.42
N ARG A 150 10.08 -19.88 -13.08
CA ARG A 150 9.08 -19.00 -12.48
C ARG A 150 7.83 -19.78 -12.04
N ASP A 151 7.32 -20.65 -12.89
CA ASP A 151 6.18 -21.51 -12.56
C ASP A 151 6.50 -22.45 -11.40
N LYS A 152 7.71 -23.00 -11.37
CA LYS A 152 8.18 -23.84 -10.27
C LYS A 152 8.20 -23.06 -8.96
N ALA A 153 8.83 -21.87 -8.93
CA ALA A 153 8.92 -21.06 -7.73
C ALA A 153 7.52 -20.63 -7.22
N THR A 154 6.62 -20.27 -8.13
CA THR A 154 5.23 -19.95 -7.79
C THR A 154 4.52 -21.12 -7.14
N LYS A 155 4.65 -22.32 -7.70
CA LYS A 155 4.06 -23.55 -7.15
C LYS A 155 4.69 -23.97 -5.81
N GLU A 156 5.99 -23.79 -5.65
CA GLU A 156 6.68 -24.03 -4.38
C GLU A 156 6.18 -23.10 -3.29
N ASN A 157 6.03 -21.81 -3.58
CA ASN A 157 5.47 -20.83 -2.63
C ASN A 157 4.02 -21.16 -2.27
N GLN A 158 3.19 -21.51 -3.24
CA GLN A 158 1.81 -21.94 -3.01
C GLN A 158 1.76 -23.22 -2.15
N TYR A 159 2.63 -24.18 -2.42
CA TYR A 159 2.72 -25.42 -1.65
C TYR A 159 3.11 -25.16 -0.19
N LEU A 160 4.13 -24.33 0.05
CA LEU A 160 4.55 -23.96 1.40
C LEU A 160 3.42 -23.22 2.15
N PHE A 161 2.75 -22.28 1.49
CA PHE A 161 1.59 -21.61 2.07
C PHE A 161 0.46 -22.59 2.46
N LEU A 162 0.15 -23.56 1.60
CA LEU A 162 -0.87 -24.56 1.88
C LEU A 162 -0.48 -25.49 3.04
N ILE A 163 0.81 -25.85 3.14
CA ILE A 163 1.32 -26.62 4.29
C ILE A 163 1.15 -25.80 5.57
N GLU A 164 1.58 -24.57 5.57
CA GLU A 164 1.44 -23.66 6.73
C GLU A 164 -0.02 -23.57 7.18
N LYS A 165 -0.94 -23.34 6.23
CA LYS A 165 -2.38 -23.28 6.53
C LYS A 165 -2.96 -24.61 7.01
N ARG A 166 -2.48 -25.72 6.49
CA ARG A 166 -2.88 -27.05 6.98
C ARG A 166 -2.42 -27.29 8.41
N GLU A 167 -1.19 -26.90 8.75
CA GLU A 167 -0.64 -27.03 10.10
C GLU A 167 -1.37 -26.13 11.09
N GLU A 168 -1.65 -24.89 10.69
CA GLU A 168 -2.46 -23.94 11.48
C GLU A 168 -3.86 -24.51 11.78
N ASN A 169 -4.54 -25.04 10.77
CA ASN A 169 -5.85 -25.68 10.94
C ASN A 169 -5.77 -26.95 11.82
N ALA A 170 -4.71 -27.75 11.69
CA ALA A 170 -4.52 -28.94 12.54
C ALA A 170 -4.31 -28.56 14.01
N LEU A 171 -3.58 -27.48 14.28
CA LEU A 171 -3.40 -26.93 15.64
C LEU A 171 -4.70 -26.40 16.22
N LEU A 172 -5.50 -25.69 15.41
CA LEU A 172 -6.83 -25.20 15.82
C LEU A 172 -7.74 -26.37 16.20
N LEU A 173 -7.84 -27.39 15.35
CA LEU A 173 -8.63 -28.61 15.62
C LEU A 173 -8.15 -29.36 16.87
N ALA A 174 -6.83 -29.43 17.08
CA ALA A 174 -6.26 -30.06 18.27
C ALA A 174 -6.56 -29.26 19.54
N SER A 175 -6.62 -27.93 19.46
CA SER A 175 -6.96 -27.06 20.59
C SER A 175 -8.45 -27.13 20.96
N GLU A 176 -9.34 -27.34 19.98
CA GLU A 176 -10.77 -27.56 20.21
C GLU A 176 -11.08 -28.96 20.78
N ALA A 177 -10.21 -29.94 20.53
CA ALA A 177 -10.39 -31.34 20.95
C ALA A 177 -9.94 -31.61 22.40
N VAL A 178 -9.52 -30.62 23.19
CA VAL A 178 -9.21 -30.82 24.61
C VAL A 178 -10.52 -30.91 25.39
N PRO A 179 -10.99 -32.10 25.79
CA PRO A 179 -12.21 -32.23 26.56
C PRO A 179 -11.99 -31.61 27.95
N ALA A 180 -12.88 -30.68 28.29
CA ALA A 180 -12.97 -30.16 29.65
C ALA A 180 -13.22 -31.34 30.60
N LYS A 181 -12.22 -31.75 31.36
CA LYS A 181 -12.36 -32.76 32.39
C LYS A 181 -13.18 -32.15 33.53
N ILE A 182 -14.46 -32.43 33.56
CA ILE A 182 -15.32 -32.13 34.71
C ILE A 182 -14.74 -32.88 35.92
N VAL A 183 -14.14 -32.16 36.83
CA VAL A 183 -13.77 -32.68 38.15
C VAL A 183 -15.03 -32.55 38.98
N ASP A 184 -15.79 -33.64 39.04
CA ASP A 184 -16.87 -33.82 39.99
C ASP A 184 -16.27 -34.02 41.41
N ARG A 185 -16.79 -33.23 42.35
CA ARG A 185 -16.45 -33.27 43.76
C ARG A 185 -17.51 -34.03 44.53
#